data_356d8623a694657e1430bdc402f4340c
#
_entry.id   356d8623a694657e1430bdc402f4340c
#
_cell.length_a   1.000
_cell.length_b   1.000
_cell.length_c   1.000
_cell.angle_alpha   90.00
_cell.angle_beta   90.00
_cell.angle_gamma   90.00
#
_symmetry.space_group_name_H-M   'P 1'
#
loop_
_entity.id
_entity.type
_entity.pdbx_description
1 polymer ?
#
loop_
_entity_poly.entity_id
_entity_poly.type
_entity_poly.pdbx_seq_one_letter_code
_entity_poly.pdbx_strand_id
1 'polypeptide(L)'
;MVDARGIPLSIIASGANTHDVKLLAKTLEAVVRERPKPRKWKPQHLCADAGYKGKAAKETVLEKNYRPHIKQRKEEREDKKRKPGYKARRWVVERTHSWLNRFRKLLVSFEKTEASYIALLSLAAAIICWRQTIPIHG
;
A
#
# COMPACT_ATOMS: atom_id res chain seq x y z
N MET A 1 -2.04 1.98 1.37
CA MET A 1 -0.99 1.07 1.93
C MET A 1 -1.58 -0.31 2.16
N VAL A 2 -0.78 -1.36 2.02
CA VAL A 2 -1.23 -2.76 2.20
C VAL A 2 -0.20 -3.54 3.03
N ASP A 3 -0.64 -4.64 3.66
CA ASP A 3 0.26 -5.57 4.34
C ASP A 3 0.98 -6.51 3.35
N ALA A 4 1.77 -7.47 3.85
CA ALA A 4 2.51 -8.43 3.03
C ALA A 4 1.61 -9.41 2.24
N ARG A 5 0.31 -9.50 2.58
CA ARG A 5 -0.69 -10.32 1.88
C ARG A 5 -1.51 -9.53 0.89
N GLY A 6 -1.36 -8.20 0.83
CA GLY A 6 -2.16 -7.30 0.02
C GLY A 6 -3.43 -6.82 0.71
N ILE A 7 -3.59 -7.06 2.01
CA ILE A 7 -4.75 -6.58 2.76
C ILE A 7 -4.62 -5.07 2.97
N PRO A 8 -5.64 -4.27 2.62
CA PRO A 8 -5.61 -2.83 2.82
C PRO A 8 -5.42 -2.45 4.28
N LEU A 9 -4.47 -1.56 4.56
CA LEU A 9 -4.20 -1.00 5.89
C LEU A 9 -4.61 0.47 5.98
N SER A 10 -4.43 1.19 4.90
CA SER A 10 -4.91 2.57 4.74
C SER A 10 -5.16 2.86 3.26
N ILE A 11 -6.16 3.66 3.00
CA ILE A 11 -6.52 4.13 1.66
C ILE A 11 -6.72 5.63 1.73
N ILE A 12 -6.11 6.35 0.80
CA ILE A 12 -6.29 7.79 0.61
C ILE A 12 -6.62 8.00 -0.86
N ALA A 13 -7.64 8.77 -1.13
CA ALA A 13 -7.92 9.31 -2.44
C ALA A 13 -7.41 10.76 -2.53
N SER A 14 -6.96 11.16 -3.68
CA SER A 14 -6.55 12.53 -3.97
C SER A 14 -6.74 12.81 -5.45
N GLY A 15 -6.82 14.09 -5.80
CA GLY A 15 -6.87 14.48 -7.20
C GLY A 15 -5.65 14.02 -7.99
N ALA A 16 -5.83 13.71 -9.26
CA ALA A 16 -4.80 13.18 -10.16
C ALA A 16 -3.51 14.02 -10.24
N ASN A 17 -3.58 15.30 -9.88
CA ASN A 17 -2.45 16.25 -9.92
C ASN A 17 -1.58 16.20 -8.64
N THR A 18 -1.92 15.38 -7.66
CA THR A 18 -1.17 15.32 -6.40
C THR A 18 -0.08 14.25 -6.51
N HIS A 19 1.17 14.66 -6.35
CA HIS A 19 2.29 13.72 -6.33
C HIS A 19 2.20 12.76 -5.14
N ASP A 20 2.36 11.48 -5.38
CA ASP A 20 2.27 10.40 -4.40
C ASP A 20 3.15 10.62 -3.16
N VAL A 21 4.34 11.21 -3.35
CA VAL A 21 5.26 11.52 -2.24
C VAL A 21 4.62 12.46 -1.21
N LYS A 22 3.79 13.42 -1.62
CA LYS A 22 3.08 14.35 -0.71
C LYS A 22 2.01 13.63 0.13
N LEU A 23 1.52 12.51 -0.37
CA LEU A 23 0.49 11.70 0.31
C LEU A 23 1.08 10.65 1.24
N LEU A 24 2.40 10.43 1.19
CA LEU A 24 3.06 9.36 1.96
C LEU A 24 2.81 9.49 3.46
N ALA A 25 3.03 10.68 4.04
CA ALA A 25 2.81 10.93 5.46
C ALA A 25 1.35 10.65 5.86
N LYS A 26 0.39 11.22 5.10
CA LYS A 26 -1.04 11.00 5.32
C LYS A 26 -1.43 9.53 5.20
N THR A 27 -0.84 8.81 4.24
CA THR A 27 -1.09 7.37 4.05
C THR A 27 -0.59 6.55 5.24
N LEU A 28 0.55 6.91 5.82
CA LEU A 28 1.09 6.23 7.00
C LEU A 28 0.28 6.54 8.27
N GLU A 29 -0.26 7.75 8.38
CA GLU A 29 -1.11 8.19 9.50
C GLU A 29 -2.52 7.59 9.44
N ALA A 30 -3.05 7.39 8.24
CA ALA A 30 -4.40 6.85 8.02
C ALA A 30 -4.52 5.33 8.21
N VAL A 31 -3.55 4.68 8.84
CA VAL A 31 -3.66 3.24 9.19
C VAL A 31 -4.74 3.06 10.23
N VAL A 32 -5.85 2.43 9.83
CA VAL A 32 -7.09 2.32 10.63
C VAL A 32 -6.93 1.47 11.88
N ARG A 33 -6.05 0.47 11.85
CA ARG A 33 -5.86 -0.47 12.95
C ARG A 33 -4.66 -0.08 13.80
N GLU A 34 -4.84 -0.07 15.12
CA GLU A 34 -3.71 -0.06 16.04
C GLU A 34 -2.79 -1.25 15.75
N ARG A 35 -1.55 -0.96 15.53
CA ARG A 35 -0.52 -1.94 15.24
C ARG A 35 0.60 -1.81 16.25
N PRO A 36 1.28 -2.92 16.59
CA PRO A 36 2.47 -2.82 17.39
C PRO A 36 3.45 -1.85 16.73
N LYS A 37 3.89 -0.84 17.48
CA LYS A 37 4.86 0.13 16.97
C LYS A 37 6.16 -0.60 16.57
N PRO A 38 6.83 -0.17 15.48
CA PRO A 38 8.13 -0.69 15.12
C PRO A 38 9.11 -0.55 16.29
N ARG A 39 9.88 -1.59 16.57
CA ARG A 39 10.90 -1.59 17.63
C ARG A 39 12.27 -1.87 17.02
N LYS A 40 13.34 -1.46 17.69
CA LYS A 40 14.72 -1.65 17.22
C LYS A 40 15.02 -3.11 16.86
N TRP A 41 14.55 -4.06 17.68
CA TRP A 41 14.72 -5.51 17.48
C TRP A 41 13.64 -6.16 16.62
N LYS A 42 12.53 -5.47 16.36
CA LYS A 42 11.47 -5.92 15.46
C LYS A 42 11.09 -4.78 14.51
N PRO A 43 11.97 -4.41 13.58
CA PRO A 43 11.72 -3.33 12.65
C PRO A 43 10.59 -3.72 11.69
N GLN A 44 9.78 -2.75 11.32
CA GLN A 44 8.80 -2.91 10.25
C GLN A 44 9.37 -2.34 8.96
N HIS A 45 9.19 -3.07 7.87
CA HIS A 45 9.73 -2.71 6.57
C HIS A 45 8.63 -2.12 5.69
N LEU A 46 8.87 -0.94 5.12
CA LEU A 46 7.99 -0.30 4.16
C LEU A 46 8.60 -0.42 2.77
N CYS A 47 7.89 -1.13 1.88
CA CYS A 47 8.26 -1.21 0.47
C CYS A 47 7.43 -0.20 -0.31
N ALA A 48 8.09 0.67 -1.06
CA ALA A 48 7.46 1.61 -1.97
C ALA A 48 8.13 1.53 -3.34
N ASP A 49 7.41 1.99 -4.36
CA ASP A 49 7.95 1.99 -5.73
C ASP A 49 8.98 3.11 -5.95
N ALA A 50 9.55 3.16 -7.15
CA ALA A 50 10.54 4.15 -7.50
C ALA A 50 10.01 5.60 -7.55
N GLY A 51 8.69 5.79 -7.59
CA GLY A 51 8.05 7.11 -7.54
C GLY A 51 8.27 7.81 -6.19
N TYR A 52 8.44 7.03 -5.12
CA TYR A 52 8.75 7.54 -3.77
C TYR A 52 10.25 7.75 -3.53
N LYS A 53 11.03 7.80 -4.56
CA LYS A 53 12.47 8.03 -4.47
C LYS A 53 12.73 9.48 -4.06
N GLY A 54 13.67 9.64 -3.14
CA GLY A 54 14.10 10.95 -2.67
C GLY A 54 14.40 10.97 -1.18
N LYS A 55 15.14 12.01 -0.78
CA LYS A 55 15.55 12.19 0.62
C LYS A 55 14.32 12.39 1.52
N ALA A 56 13.42 13.30 1.13
CA ALA A 56 12.21 13.61 1.87
C ALA A 56 11.31 12.38 2.14
N ALA A 57 11.06 11.53 1.13
CA ALA A 57 10.27 10.33 1.32
C ALA A 57 10.94 9.33 2.29
N LYS A 58 12.25 9.17 2.19
CA LYS A 58 13.01 8.31 3.12
C LYS A 58 12.96 8.84 4.55
N GLU A 59 13.11 10.14 4.73
CA GLU A 59 13.01 10.82 6.03
C GLU A 59 11.63 10.60 6.65
N THR A 60 10.55 10.84 5.91
CA THR A 60 9.17 10.60 6.37
C THR A 60 8.96 9.15 6.83
N VAL A 61 9.51 8.18 6.10
CA VAL A 61 9.41 6.75 6.46
C VAL A 61 10.19 6.45 7.75
N LEU A 62 11.39 7.03 7.91
CA LEU A 62 12.23 6.84 9.07
C LEU A 62 11.64 7.51 10.32
N GLU A 63 11.06 8.71 10.20
CA GLU A 63 10.35 9.42 11.28
C GLU A 63 9.21 8.57 11.87
N LYS A 64 8.53 7.79 11.03
CA LYS A 64 7.51 6.84 11.46
C LYS A 64 8.09 5.48 11.92
N ASN A 65 9.40 5.39 12.12
CA ASN A 65 10.14 4.20 12.56
C ASN A 65 10.05 2.98 11.61
N TYR A 66 9.75 3.19 10.34
CA TYR A 66 9.83 2.14 9.33
C TYR A 66 11.21 2.11 8.67
N ARG A 67 11.63 0.93 8.22
CA ARG A 67 12.80 0.78 7.35
C ARG A 67 12.37 0.88 5.89
N PRO A 68 12.81 1.93 5.14
CA PRO A 68 12.42 2.12 3.77
C PRO A 68 13.09 1.11 2.82
N HIS A 69 12.32 0.51 1.94
CA HIS A 69 12.77 -0.30 0.81
C HIS A 69 12.21 0.31 -0.48
N ILE A 70 12.87 1.37 -0.95
CA ILE A 70 12.51 2.09 -2.17
C ILE A 70 13.59 1.79 -3.19
N LYS A 71 13.35 0.76 -4.03
CA LYS A 71 14.32 0.30 -5.03
C LYS A 71 13.98 0.84 -6.42
N GLN A 72 15.03 1.13 -7.18
CA GLN A 72 14.91 1.44 -8.60
C GLN A 72 14.75 0.14 -9.41
N ARG A 73 14.13 0.24 -10.61
CA ARG A 73 13.95 -0.91 -11.51
C ARG A 73 15.25 -1.61 -11.85
N LYS A 74 16.36 -0.86 -11.97
CA LYS A 74 17.70 -1.44 -12.23
C LYS A 74 18.17 -2.28 -11.05
N GLU A 75 18.07 -1.76 -9.83
CA GLU A 75 18.44 -2.46 -8.59
C GLU A 75 17.62 -3.73 -8.37
N GLU A 76 16.31 -3.68 -8.67
CA GLU A 76 15.45 -4.87 -8.60
C GLU A 76 15.88 -5.96 -9.60
N ARG A 77 16.29 -5.56 -10.82
CA ARG A 77 16.79 -6.50 -11.82
C ARG A 77 18.12 -7.14 -11.42
N GLU A 78 19.01 -6.36 -10.81
CA GLU A 78 20.28 -6.86 -10.28
C GLU A 78 20.08 -7.81 -9.09
N ASP A 79 19.19 -7.45 -8.17
CA ASP A 79 18.84 -8.33 -7.04
C ASP A 79 18.21 -9.65 -7.50
N LYS A 80 17.37 -9.61 -8.55
CA LYS A 80 16.81 -10.82 -9.16
C LYS A 80 17.88 -11.73 -9.76
N LYS A 81 18.97 -11.15 -10.30
CA LYS A 81 20.10 -11.92 -10.84
C LYS A 81 20.99 -12.49 -9.72
N ARG A 82 21.17 -11.73 -8.63
CA ARG A 82 22.10 -12.08 -7.53
C ARG A 82 21.50 -13.03 -6.49
N LYS A 83 20.18 -13.00 -6.32
CA LYS A 83 19.49 -13.75 -5.25
C LYS A 83 18.47 -14.71 -5.86
N PRO A 84 18.78 -16.01 -5.95
CA PRO A 84 17.81 -17.02 -6.35
C PRO A 84 16.57 -16.93 -5.44
N GLY A 85 15.38 -16.87 -6.05
CA GLY A 85 14.11 -16.74 -5.29
C GLY A 85 13.71 -15.31 -4.90
N TYR A 86 14.49 -14.26 -5.26
CA TYR A 86 14.05 -12.88 -5.06
C TYR A 86 12.78 -12.59 -5.87
N LYS A 87 11.71 -12.23 -5.15
CA LYS A 87 10.45 -11.77 -5.76
C LYS A 87 10.27 -10.28 -5.45
N ALA A 88 10.18 -9.45 -6.48
CA ALA A 88 9.81 -8.05 -6.32
C ALA A 88 8.41 -7.99 -5.67
N ARG A 89 8.24 -7.21 -4.60
CA ARG A 89 6.99 -7.18 -3.83
C ARG A 89 5.85 -6.39 -4.49
N ARG A 90 6.01 -5.97 -5.73
CA ARG A 90 4.98 -5.26 -6.50
C ARG A 90 3.68 -6.04 -6.62
N TRP A 91 3.78 -7.36 -6.80
CA TRP A 91 2.61 -8.22 -6.92
C TRP A 91 1.62 -8.10 -5.76
N VAL A 92 2.08 -7.63 -4.59
CA VAL A 92 1.23 -7.44 -3.41
C VAL A 92 0.25 -6.29 -3.64
N VAL A 93 0.72 -5.16 -4.17
CA VAL A 93 -0.12 -4.00 -4.48
C VAL A 93 -1.01 -4.30 -5.69
N GLU A 94 -0.47 -4.96 -6.72
CA GLU A 94 -1.22 -5.39 -7.90
C GLU A 94 -2.37 -6.32 -7.52
N ARG A 95 -2.18 -7.21 -6.54
CA ARG A 95 -3.23 -8.07 -5.99
C ARG A 95 -4.37 -7.23 -5.40
N THR A 96 -4.05 -6.24 -4.58
CA THR A 96 -5.05 -5.36 -3.98
C THR A 96 -5.82 -4.58 -5.03
N HIS A 97 -5.14 -4.04 -6.03
CA HIS A 97 -5.80 -3.39 -7.17
C HIS A 97 -6.71 -4.35 -7.92
N SER A 98 -6.27 -5.59 -8.17
CA SER A 98 -7.11 -6.62 -8.78
C SER A 98 -8.38 -6.91 -7.97
N TRP A 99 -8.28 -6.93 -6.64
CA TRP A 99 -9.46 -7.09 -5.79
C TRP A 99 -10.40 -5.89 -5.85
N LEU A 100 -9.86 -4.66 -5.80
CA LEU A 100 -10.65 -3.43 -5.89
C LEU A 100 -11.35 -3.31 -7.26
N ASN A 101 -10.70 -3.73 -8.33
CA ASN A 101 -11.27 -3.71 -9.69
C ASN A 101 -12.47 -4.65 -9.87
N ARG A 102 -12.70 -5.59 -8.95
CA ARG A 102 -13.93 -6.42 -8.95
C ARG A 102 -15.16 -5.63 -8.51
N PHE A 103 -14.99 -4.50 -7.89
CA PHE A 103 -16.09 -3.59 -7.52
C PHE A 103 -16.36 -2.65 -8.70
N ARG A 104 -17.33 -3.01 -9.54
CA ARG A 104 -17.64 -2.28 -10.80
C ARG A 104 -17.85 -0.78 -10.59
N LYS A 105 -18.49 -0.38 -9.49
CA LYS A 105 -18.71 1.04 -9.17
C LYS A 105 -17.42 1.82 -8.91
N LEU A 106 -16.37 1.16 -8.41
CA LEU A 106 -15.05 1.78 -8.25
C LEU A 106 -14.30 1.85 -9.57
N LEU A 107 -14.43 0.82 -10.39
CA LEU A 107 -13.75 0.74 -11.69
C LEU A 107 -14.24 1.82 -12.67
N VAL A 108 -15.55 2.10 -12.65
CA VAL A 108 -16.20 3.04 -13.54
C VAL A 108 -16.71 4.24 -12.73
N SER A 109 -15.92 4.92 -12.02
CA SER A 109 -16.23 6.07 -11.17
C SER A 109 -17.51 6.85 -11.55
N PHE A 110 -18.69 6.35 -11.14
CA PHE A 110 -19.99 7.00 -11.36
C PHE A 110 -20.29 8.06 -10.30
N GLU A 111 -19.48 8.13 -9.26
CA GLU A 111 -19.74 9.00 -8.12
C GLU A 111 -19.48 10.46 -8.47
N LYS A 112 -20.48 11.30 -8.21
CA LYS A 112 -20.42 12.74 -8.47
C LYS A 112 -19.61 13.49 -7.43
N THR A 113 -19.44 12.92 -6.23
CA THR A 113 -18.72 13.57 -5.13
C THR A 113 -17.54 12.71 -4.67
N GLU A 114 -16.47 13.37 -4.27
CA GLU A 114 -15.30 12.71 -3.69
C GLU A 114 -15.66 11.92 -2.43
N ALA A 115 -16.55 12.46 -1.60
CA ALA A 115 -17.00 11.80 -0.37
C ALA A 115 -17.69 10.46 -0.65
N SER A 116 -18.57 10.40 -1.65
CA SER A 116 -19.24 9.16 -2.07
C SER A 116 -18.24 8.14 -2.60
N TYR A 117 -17.27 8.59 -3.40
CA TYR A 117 -16.21 7.73 -3.92
C TYR A 117 -15.34 7.14 -2.80
N ILE A 118 -14.93 7.97 -1.83
CA ILE A 118 -14.13 7.53 -0.67
C ILE A 118 -14.94 6.54 0.18
N ALA A 119 -16.24 6.77 0.39
CA ALA A 119 -17.11 5.87 1.13
C ALA A 119 -17.19 4.49 0.46
N LEU A 120 -17.39 4.43 -0.85
CA LEU A 120 -17.39 3.17 -1.62
C LEU A 120 -16.05 2.47 -1.59
N LEU A 121 -14.96 3.22 -1.71
CA LEU A 121 -13.61 2.69 -1.65
C LEU A 121 -13.32 2.08 -0.27
N SER A 122 -13.75 2.75 0.79
CA SER A 122 -13.63 2.26 2.18
C SER A 122 -14.46 1.00 2.41
N LEU A 123 -15.68 0.96 1.89
CA LEU A 123 -16.54 -0.22 1.96
C LEU A 123 -15.93 -1.42 1.22
N ALA A 124 -15.40 -1.20 0.01
CA ALA A 124 -14.72 -2.24 -0.75
C ALA A 124 -13.49 -2.78 0.00
N ALA A 125 -12.71 -1.89 0.61
CA ALA A 125 -11.57 -2.28 1.44
C ALA A 125 -12.00 -3.10 2.66
N ALA A 126 -13.08 -2.70 3.34
CA ALA A 126 -13.63 -3.44 4.46
C ALA A 126 -14.09 -4.85 4.07
N ILE A 127 -14.76 -5.00 2.91
CA ILE A 127 -15.16 -6.30 2.37
C ILE A 127 -13.93 -7.16 2.04
N ILE A 128 -12.88 -6.58 1.45
CA ILE A 128 -11.64 -7.30 1.19
C ILE A 128 -11.02 -7.79 2.50
N CYS A 129 -10.90 -6.93 3.51
CA CYS A 129 -10.37 -7.29 4.82
C CYS A 129 -11.19 -8.42 5.45
N TRP A 130 -12.50 -8.29 5.45
CA TRP A 130 -13.42 -9.29 6.01
C TRP A 130 -13.25 -10.66 5.33
N ARG A 131 -13.23 -10.71 4.00
CA ARG A 131 -13.01 -11.96 3.25
C ARG A 131 -11.68 -12.64 3.57
N GLN A 132 -10.66 -11.88 3.94
CA GLN A 132 -9.36 -12.44 4.33
C GLN A 132 -9.33 -12.97 5.78
N THR A 133 -10.32 -12.63 6.61
CA THR A 133 -10.46 -13.16 7.98
C THR A 133 -11.27 -14.44 8.04
N ILE A 134 -12.10 -14.72 7.01
CA ILE A 134 -12.88 -15.94 6.94
C ILE A 134 -11.96 -17.05 6.43
N PRO A 135 -11.65 -18.09 7.23
CA PRO A 135 -10.94 -19.25 6.72
C PRO A 135 -11.83 -19.91 5.65
N ILE A 136 -11.33 -19.95 4.42
CA ILE A 136 -11.99 -20.73 3.37
C ILE A 136 -11.68 -22.19 3.70
N HIS A 137 -12.57 -22.81 4.44
CA HIS A 137 -12.63 -24.24 4.54
C HIS A 137 -13.23 -24.77 3.25
N GLY A 138 -12.38 -25.11 2.31
CA GLY A 138 -12.70 -25.80 1.10
C GLY A 138 -11.84 -27.02 1.01
#